data_685fd74db125d01aeeca1c05dff53d62
#
_entry.id   685fd74db125d01aeeca1c05dff53d62
#
_cell.length_a   1.000
_cell.length_b   1.000
_cell.length_c   1.000
_cell.angle_alpha   90.00
_cell.angle_beta   90.00
_cell.angle_gamma   90.00
#
_symmetry.space_group_name_H-M   'P 1'
#
loop_
_entity.id
_entity.type
_entity.pdbx_description
1 polymer ?
#
loop_
_entity_poly.entity_id
_entity_poly.type
_entity_poly.pdbx_seq_one_letter_code
_entity_poly.pdbx_strand_id
1 'polypeptide(L)'
;MRGGVCGRPFVVEAMKGEPMSAPENVRTVGGAAEFGVIDPVFVPTALVEVAEDAAARLDLSETGARTVHFSGKVSKSPKTAAIILAGGSGERFGHEGGKQLVEISGRPMLTWSIAAFDAVEDVGEIVVVCPEERIAEYRSCAIDPYPFVTPITMAPAGATRQESAFSGLEYASEEYEYVVLHDGARPLIAPELIAHTINTLKGTLDADGAIVATPSIDTLKVVENGCIVGPPDRRVFWNAQTPQVFRAGVYRRAHASALSEGFVGTDDSSLIERLGGKVLVVEGKRSNIKLTVPEDYAMLNMSLGVQPD
;
A
#
# COMPACT_ATOMS: atom_id res chain seq x y z
N MET A 1 21.19 46.24 22.33
CA MET A 1 22.22 45.93 23.35
C MET A 1 21.61 45.07 24.42
N ARG A 2 22.28 44.00 24.81
CA ARG A 2 22.03 42.90 25.74
C ARG A 2 21.37 41.73 25.03
N GLY A 3 22.04 40.73 24.56
CA GLY A 3 23.06 39.81 25.03
C GLY A 3 22.49 38.87 26.09
N GLY A 4 21.71 37.80 25.68
CA GLY A 4 21.26 36.74 26.54
C GLY A 4 22.02 35.45 26.23
N VAL A 5 22.92 35.08 27.12
CA VAL A 5 23.85 33.97 27.10
C VAL A 5 23.06 32.64 27.25
N CYS A 6 23.22 31.75 26.31
CA CYS A 6 22.86 30.35 26.41
C CYS A 6 23.87 29.66 27.34
N GLY A 7 23.46 29.24 28.49
CA GLY A 7 24.32 28.50 29.39
C GLY A 7 23.62 27.93 30.60
N ARG A 8 23.36 26.63 30.55
CA ARG A 8 23.56 25.71 31.70
C ARG A 8 23.59 24.26 31.18
N PRO A 9 24.59 23.48 31.50
CA PRO A 9 24.62 22.05 31.16
C PRO A 9 23.70 21.29 32.14
N PHE A 10 22.80 20.50 31.59
CA PHE A 10 22.09 19.46 32.35
C PHE A 10 23.03 18.27 32.51
N VAL A 11 23.35 17.97 33.77
CA VAL A 11 24.02 16.72 34.16
C VAL A 11 23.03 15.60 34.07
N VAL A 12 23.23 14.65 33.17
CA VAL A 12 22.47 13.39 33.15
C VAL A 12 23.20 12.43 34.11
N GLU A 13 22.57 12.18 35.23
CA GLU A 13 22.96 11.11 36.15
C GLU A 13 22.73 9.76 35.49
N ALA A 14 23.83 9.03 35.20
CA ALA A 14 23.79 7.69 34.63
C ALA A 14 23.30 6.70 35.69
N MET A 15 22.08 6.20 35.56
CA MET A 15 21.66 5.00 36.29
C MET A 15 22.46 3.80 35.79
N LYS A 16 23.29 3.26 36.62
CA LYS A 16 23.99 1.97 36.45
C LYS A 16 22.97 0.86 36.62
N GLY A 17 22.56 0.25 35.49
CA GLY A 17 21.89 -1.04 35.45
C GLY A 17 22.93 -2.14 35.27
N GLU A 18 22.90 -3.13 36.13
CA GLU A 18 23.78 -4.31 36.10
C GLU A 18 23.54 -5.15 34.83
N PRO A 19 24.56 -5.84 34.29
CA PRO A 19 24.42 -6.67 33.12
C PRO A 19 23.70 -7.97 33.48
N MET A 20 22.57 -8.26 32.84
CA MET A 20 21.94 -9.55 32.85
C MET A 20 22.83 -10.58 32.14
N SER A 21 23.17 -11.64 32.84
CA SER A 21 23.93 -12.79 32.37
C SER A 21 23.20 -13.51 31.23
N ALA A 22 23.93 -13.80 30.17
CA ALA A 22 23.48 -14.67 29.08
C ALA A 22 23.39 -16.14 29.59
N PRO A 23 22.41 -16.91 29.07
CA PRO A 23 22.40 -18.34 29.31
C PRO A 23 23.48 -19.03 28.47
N GLU A 24 24.39 -19.73 29.12
CA GLU A 24 25.29 -20.70 28.49
C GLU A 24 24.52 -21.93 27.97
N ASN A 25 25.01 -22.44 26.85
CA ASN A 25 24.75 -23.73 26.21
C ASN A 25 24.05 -23.63 24.82
N VAL A 26 24.88 -23.34 23.83
CA VAL A 26 24.68 -23.87 22.48
C VAL A 26 25.89 -24.75 22.12
N ARG A 27 25.70 -26.07 22.21
CA ARG A 27 26.63 -27.04 21.63
C ARG A 27 26.38 -27.11 20.12
N THR A 28 27.37 -26.76 19.36
CA THR A 28 27.46 -27.09 17.92
C THR A 28 27.73 -28.59 17.78
N VAL A 29 26.81 -29.30 17.13
CA VAL A 29 27.06 -30.65 16.62
C VAL A 29 26.79 -30.55 15.10
N GLY A 30 27.85 -30.77 14.31
CA GLY A 30 27.73 -30.98 12.87
C GLY A 30 27.17 -32.37 12.61
N GLY A 31 26.22 -32.43 11.66
CA GLY A 31 25.65 -33.69 11.19
C GLY A 31 24.55 -33.41 10.19
N ALA A 32 24.58 -34.13 9.07
CA ALA A 32 23.65 -34.04 7.96
C ALA A 32 22.20 -34.08 8.42
N ALA A 33 21.38 -33.16 7.89
CA ALA A 33 19.94 -33.11 8.19
C ALA A 33 19.21 -34.23 7.43
N GLU A 34 18.80 -35.27 8.14
CA GLU A 34 17.73 -36.17 7.70
C GLU A 34 16.40 -35.45 7.88
N PHE A 35 15.61 -35.40 6.81
CA PHE A 35 14.24 -34.86 6.86
C PHE A 35 13.37 -35.82 7.68
N GLY A 36 13.01 -35.42 8.90
CA GLY A 36 12.05 -36.09 9.74
C GLY A 36 10.64 -35.97 9.13
N VAL A 37 9.94 -37.12 9.13
CA VAL A 37 8.53 -37.24 8.77
C VAL A 37 7.71 -36.40 9.75
N ILE A 38 6.95 -35.43 9.25
CA ILE A 38 5.99 -34.63 10.02
C ILE A 38 4.74 -35.49 10.23
N ASP A 39 4.34 -35.68 11.49
CA ASP A 39 3.10 -36.36 11.87
C ASP A 39 1.88 -35.70 11.23
N PRO A 40 0.82 -36.45 10.90
CA PRO A 40 -0.35 -35.93 10.20
C PRO A 40 -1.10 -34.91 11.06
N VAL A 41 -1.18 -33.67 10.58
CA VAL A 41 -1.97 -32.60 11.21
C VAL A 41 -3.45 -32.97 11.17
N PHE A 42 -4.08 -32.97 12.34
CA PHE A 42 -5.52 -33.15 12.52
C PHE A 42 -6.28 -32.01 11.82
N VAL A 43 -7.05 -32.33 10.76
CA VAL A 43 -7.92 -31.38 10.06
C VAL A 43 -9.31 -31.46 10.72
N PRO A 44 -9.86 -30.36 11.26
CA PRO A 44 -11.22 -30.37 11.80
C PRO A 44 -12.26 -30.61 10.71
N THR A 45 -13.27 -31.41 11.03
CA THR A 45 -14.35 -31.90 10.14
C THR A 45 -15.26 -30.81 9.56
N ALA A 46 -15.07 -29.54 9.92
CA ALA A 46 -15.92 -28.42 9.50
C ALA A 46 -15.61 -27.84 8.09
N LEU A 47 -14.69 -28.42 7.32
CA LEU A 47 -14.32 -27.96 5.98
C LEU A 47 -14.81 -28.88 4.84
N VAL A 48 -15.76 -29.79 5.11
CA VAL A 48 -16.21 -30.81 4.13
C VAL A 48 -17.49 -30.41 3.39
N GLU A 49 -18.11 -29.29 3.68
CA GLU A 49 -19.44 -28.92 3.10
C GLU A 49 -19.41 -27.93 1.93
N VAL A 50 -18.30 -27.71 1.26
CA VAL A 50 -18.25 -26.87 0.06
C VAL A 50 -17.50 -27.61 -1.04
N ALA A 51 -18.16 -28.45 -1.80
CA ALA A 51 -17.87 -28.79 -3.22
C ALA A 51 -18.65 -30.04 -3.69
N GLU A 52 -19.90 -29.89 -3.97
CA GLU A 52 -20.65 -30.93 -4.73
C GLU A 52 -20.47 -30.84 -6.27
N ASP A 53 -19.62 -29.92 -6.77
CA ASP A 53 -19.47 -29.70 -8.22
C ASP A 53 -18.06 -29.84 -8.80
N ALA A 54 -17.13 -30.46 -8.05
CA ALA A 54 -15.80 -30.78 -8.59
C ALA A 54 -15.65 -32.31 -8.69
N ALA A 55 -15.70 -32.84 -9.91
CA ALA A 55 -15.40 -34.23 -10.18
C ALA A 55 -13.96 -34.58 -9.77
N ALA A 56 -13.78 -35.08 -8.55
CA ALA A 56 -12.52 -35.59 -8.06
C ALA A 56 -12.30 -36.99 -8.63
N ARG A 57 -11.29 -37.19 -9.47
CA ARG A 57 -10.76 -38.52 -9.80
C ARG A 57 -9.74 -38.92 -8.73
N LEU A 58 -10.08 -39.95 -7.96
CA LEU A 58 -9.16 -40.61 -7.03
C LEU A 58 -8.30 -41.60 -7.80
N ASP A 59 -6.99 -41.33 -7.85
CA ASP A 59 -6.00 -42.32 -8.30
C ASP A 59 -5.40 -42.99 -7.07
N LEU A 60 -5.56 -44.33 -6.97
CA LEU A 60 -5.02 -45.13 -5.89
C LEU A 60 -3.72 -45.77 -6.40
N SER A 61 -2.57 -45.18 -6.07
CA SER A 61 -1.29 -45.86 -6.33
C SER A 61 -1.06 -46.97 -5.33
N GLU A 62 -0.35 -48.04 -5.75
CA GLU A 62 -0.10 -49.26 -4.96
C GLU A 62 0.68 -49.07 -3.65
N THR A 63 1.12 -47.86 -3.34
CA THR A 63 1.86 -47.53 -2.12
C THR A 63 1.01 -46.92 -0.98
N GLY A 64 -0.32 -46.88 -1.13
CA GLY A 64 -1.22 -46.43 -0.07
C GLY A 64 -1.19 -44.91 0.24
N ALA A 65 -0.39 -44.11 -0.46
CA ALA A 65 -0.38 -42.65 -0.31
C ALA A 65 -1.53 -42.03 -1.13
N ARG A 66 -2.46 -41.34 -0.49
CA ARG A 66 -3.53 -40.61 -1.16
C ARG A 66 -3.00 -39.24 -1.62
N THR A 67 -2.73 -39.10 -2.92
CA THR A 67 -2.45 -37.80 -3.51
C THR A 67 -3.74 -37.24 -4.09
N VAL A 68 -4.25 -36.16 -3.51
CA VAL A 68 -5.41 -35.44 -4.03
C VAL A 68 -4.90 -34.41 -5.02
N HIS A 69 -5.09 -34.68 -6.32
CA HIS A 69 -4.82 -33.68 -7.36
C HIS A 69 -6.07 -32.80 -7.54
N PHE A 70 -6.02 -31.59 -7.04
CA PHE A 70 -7.01 -30.57 -7.39
C PHE A 70 -6.68 -30.01 -8.79
N SER A 71 -7.29 -30.54 -9.83
CA SER A 71 -7.21 -30.00 -11.19
C SER A 71 -8.41 -29.10 -11.51
N GLY A 72 -8.83 -28.28 -10.56
CA GLY A 72 -9.74 -27.19 -10.81
C GLY A 72 -8.93 -25.92 -10.99
N LYS A 73 -9.01 -25.25 -12.15
CA LYS A 73 -8.73 -23.83 -12.20
C LYS A 73 -9.70 -23.19 -11.21
N VAL A 74 -9.26 -22.90 -10.00
CA VAL A 74 -9.98 -21.97 -9.14
C VAL A 74 -9.97 -20.66 -9.92
N SER A 75 -11.09 -20.32 -10.53
CA SER A 75 -11.32 -18.99 -11.07
C SER A 75 -11.18 -18.05 -9.88
N LYS A 76 -10.02 -17.41 -9.75
CA LYS A 76 -9.80 -16.37 -8.74
C LYS A 76 -10.64 -15.19 -9.18
N SER A 77 -11.84 -15.06 -8.66
CA SER A 77 -12.57 -13.80 -8.77
C SER A 77 -11.70 -12.72 -8.14
N PRO A 78 -11.50 -11.56 -8.81
CA PRO A 78 -10.79 -10.43 -8.24
C PRO A 78 -11.42 -10.06 -6.89
N LYS A 79 -10.59 -9.75 -5.88
CA LYS A 79 -11.05 -9.47 -4.52
C LYS A 79 -10.72 -8.06 -4.04
N THR A 80 -10.17 -7.23 -4.92
CA THR A 80 -9.65 -5.92 -4.58
C THR A 80 -10.26 -4.83 -5.44
N ALA A 81 -10.79 -3.78 -4.83
CA ALA A 81 -11.14 -2.53 -5.50
C ALA A 81 -9.98 -1.54 -5.39
N ALA A 82 -9.60 -0.91 -6.50
CA ALA A 82 -8.59 0.13 -6.53
C ALA A 82 -9.25 1.52 -6.49
N ILE A 83 -8.76 2.40 -5.61
CA ILE A 83 -9.20 3.79 -5.48
C ILE A 83 -8.04 4.69 -5.84
N ILE A 84 -8.11 5.35 -6.99
CA ILE A 84 -7.06 6.25 -7.50
C ILE A 84 -7.44 7.68 -7.21
N LEU A 85 -6.67 8.32 -6.32
CA LEU A 85 -6.92 9.68 -5.87
C LEU A 85 -6.34 10.70 -6.86
N ALA A 86 -7.21 11.40 -7.57
CA ALA A 86 -6.90 12.37 -8.60
C ALA A 86 -7.50 13.77 -8.34
N GLY A 87 -8.08 14.01 -7.15
CA GLY A 87 -8.80 15.23 -6.78
C GLY A 87 -7.92 16.43 -6.38
N GLY A 88 -6.61 16.25 -6.22
CA GLY A 88 -5.72 17.34 -5.77
C GLY A 88 -5.61 18.48 -6.77
N SER A 89 -5.74 19.75 -6.30
CA SER A 89 -5.67 20.97 -7.11
C SER A 89 -4.35 21.15 -7.88
N GLY A 90 -3.26 20.57 -7.37
CA GLY A 90 -1.95 20.73 -8.02
C GLY A 90 -1.32 22.11 -7.86
N GLU A 91 -1.77 22.94 -6.90
CA GLU A 91 -1.28 24.32 -6.68
C GLU A 91 0.24 24.44 -6.68
N ARG A 92 0.95 23.51 -6.03
CA ARG A 92 2.41 23.48 -5.98
C ARG A 92 3.06 23.20 -7.33
N PHE A 93 2.33 22.57 -8.25
CA PHE A 93 2.80 22.30 -9.60
C PHE A 93 2.55 23.47 -10.55
N GLY A 94 1.59 24.38 -10.24
CA GLY A 94 1.36 25.63 -10.96
C GLY A 94 0.72 25.50 -12.33
N HIS A 95 0.08 24.36 -12.65
CA HIS A 95 -0.59 24.15 -13.93
C HIS A 95 -2.09 24.38 -13.80
N GLU A 96 -2.66 25.32 -14.60
CA GLU A 96 -4.06 25.74 -14.52
C GLU A 96 -5.07 24.60 -14.73
N GLY A 97 -4.73 23.56 -15.47
CA GLY A 97 -5.57 22.37 -15.70
C GLY A 97 -5.43 21.27 -14.61
N GLY A 98 -4.69 21.54 -13.53
CA GLY A 98 -4.32 20.50 -12.56
C GLY A 98 -3.30 19.49 -13.13
N LYS A 99 -2.56 18.83 -12.27
CA LYS A 99 -1.44 17.99 -12.69
C LYS A 99 -1.82 16.61 -13.24
N GLN A 100 -3.04 16.14 -12.99
CA GLN A 100 -3.45 14.77 -13.30
C GLN A 100 -3.59 14.51 -14.80
N LEU A 101 -3.96 15.55 -15.57
CA LEU A 101 -4.12 15.49 -17.03
C LEU A 101 -2.88 15.99 -17.79
N VAL A 102 -1.81 16.37 -17.07
CA VAL A 102 -0.54 16.73 -17.71
C VAL A 102 0.00 15.51 -18.45
N GLU A 103 0.38 15.72 -19.71
CA GLU A 103 0.93 14.66 -20.55
C GLU A 103 2.36 14.31 -20.11
N ILE A 104 2.61 13.03 -19.90
CA ILE A 104 3.92 12.46 -19.68
C ILE A 104 4.13 11.37 -20.72
N SER A 105 5.13 11.53 -21.56
CA SER A 105 5.41 10.61 -22.67
C SER A 105 4.18 10.29 -23.52
N GLY A 106 3.43 11.34 -23.90
CA GLY A 106 2.29 11.27 -24.83
C GLY A 106 0.98 10.73 -24.22
N ARG A 107 0.89 10.60 -22.88
CA ARG A 107 -0.35 10.19 -22.20
C ARG A 107 -0.57 11.04 -20.94
N PRO A 108 -1.81 11.33 -20.55
CA PRO A 108 -2.10 11.95 -19.27
C PRO A 108 -1.47 11.15 -18.10
N MET A 109 -0.92 11.84 -17.12
CA MET A 109 -0.28 11.20 -15.97
C MET A 109 -1.19 10.18 -15.28
N LEU A 110 -2.46 10.50 -15.09
CA LEU A 110 -3.46 9.62 -14.49
C LEU A 110 -3.62 8.30 -15.27
N THR A 111 -3.54 8.33 -16.60
CA THR A 111 -3.65 7.15 -17.47
C THR A 111 -2.58 6.09 -17.15
N TRP A 112 -1.36 6.52 -16.83
CA TRP A 112 -0.28 5.61 -16.43
C TRP A 112 -0.60 4.89 -15.12
N SER A 113 -1.12 5.62 -14.13
CA SER A 113 -1.54 5.02 -12.87
C SER A 113 -2.69 4.04 -13.07
N ILE A 114 -3.71 4.40 -13.86
CA ILE A 114 -4.84 3.50 -14.18
C ILE A 114 -4.32 2.23 -14.88
N ALA A 115 -3.45 2.37 -15.89
CA ALA A 115 -2.90 1.23 -16.63
C ALA A 115 -2.14 0.25 -15.74
N ALA A 116 -1.41 0.75 -14.74
CA ALA A 116 -0.70 -0.10 -13.80
C ALA A 116 -1.66 -0.96 -12.94
N PHE A 117 -2.81 -0.43 -12.56
CA PHE A 117 -3.83 -1.17 -11.81
C PHE A 117 -4.67 -2.09 -12.70
N ASP A 118 -4.98 -1.67 -13.95
CA ASP A 118 -5.67 -2.50 -14.94
C ASP A 118 -4.89 -3.77 -15.30
N ALA A 119 -3.56 -3.73 -15.18
CA ALA A 119 -2.69 -4.88 -15.42
C ALA A 119 -2.65 -5.89 -14.26
N VAL A 120 -3.28 -5.61 -13.10
CA VAL A 120 -3.26 -6.49 -11.93
C VAL A 120 -4.49 -7.38 -11.90
N GLU A 121 -4.32 -8.69 -12.07
CA GLU A 121 -5.42 -9.68 -12.15
C GLU A 121 -6.37 -9.64 -10.95
N ASP A 122 -5.88 -9.30 -9.75
CA ASP A 122 -6.67 -9.26 -8.52
C ASP A 122 -7.48 -7.97 -8.33
N VAL A 123 -7.27 -6.97 -9.20
CA VAL A 123 -8.06 -5.73 -9.22
C VAL A 123 -9.28 -5.94 -10.11
N GLY A 124 -10.46 -5.95 -9.50
CA GLY A 124 -11.73 -6.18 -10.20
C GLY A 124 -12.51 -4.90 -10.52
N GLU A 125 -12.15 -3.78 -9.89
CA GLU A 125 -12.76 -2.48 -10.11
C GLU A 125 -11.73 -1.38 -9.85
N ILE A 126 -11.82 -0.29 -10.61
CA ILE A 126 -11.04 0.93 -10.40
C ILE A 126 -11.99 2.10 -10.17
N VAL A 127 -11.90 2.77 -9.04
CA VAL A 127 -12.61 4.01 -8.75
C VAL A 127 -11.64 5.18 -8.88
N VAL A 128 -11.92 6.08 -9.82
CA VAL A 128 -11.12 7.31 -10.01
C VAL A 128 -11.80 8.47 -9.31
N VAL A 129 -11.13 9.04 -8.31
CA VAL A 129 -11.65 10.16 -7.53
C VAL A 129 -11.08 11.46 -8.06
N CYS A 130 -11.93 12.34 -8.62
CA CYS A 130 -11.52 13.61 -9.21
C CYS A 130 -12.53 14.73 -8.90
N PRO A 131 -12.21 16.01 -9.16
CA PRO A 131 -13.18 17.09 -8.97
C PRO A 131 -14.49 16.82 -9.74
N GLU A 132 -15.62 16.99 -9.06
CA GLU A 132 -16.94 16.62 -9.58
C GLU A 132 -17.24 17.32 -10.91
N GLU A 133 -16.96 18.61 -11.00
CA GLU A 133 -17.17 19.45 -12.19
C GLU A 133 -16.27 19.06 -13.37
N ARG A 134 -15.24 18.22 -13.13
CA ARG A 134 -14.28 17.79 -14.14
C ARG A 134 -14.36 16.30 -14.49
N ILE A 135 -15.33 15.57 -13.95
CA ILE A 135 -15.48 14.13 -14.21
C ILE A 135 -15.53 13.82 -15.71
N ALA A 136 -16.31 14.60 -16.49
CA ALA A 136 -16.43 14.39 -17.93
C ALA A 136 -15.10 14.62 -18.66
N GLU A 137 -14.32 15.62 -18.26
CA GLU A 137 -13.01 15.91 -18.81
C GLU A 137 -11.99 14.80 -18.50
N TYR A 138 -11.92 14.36 -17.23
CA TYR A 138 -11.03 13.27 -16.82
C TYR A 138 -11.35 11.98 -17.58
N ARG A 139 -12.63 11.69 -17.75
CA ARG A 139 -13.06 10.52 -18.49
C ARG A 139 -12.66 10.59 -19.95
N SER A 140 -12.98 11.71 -20.64
CA SER A 140 -12.69 11.87 -22.06
C SER A 140 -11.20 11.98 -22.39
N CYS A 141 -10.38 12.51 -21.48
CA CYS A 141 -8.94 12.68 -21.71
C CYS A 141 -8.10 11.49 -21.27
N ALA A 142 -8.41 10.89 -20.09
CA ALA A 142 -7.53 9.93 -19.45
C ALA A 142 -8.04 8.49 -19.43
N ILE A 143 -9.32 8.24 -19.77
CA ILE A 143 -9.95 6.92 -19.66
C ILE A 143 -10.45 6.44 -21.02
N ASP A 144 -11.44 7.11 -21.61
CA ASP A 144 -12.15 6.65 -22.81
C ASP A 144 -11.25 6.40 -24.04
N PRO A 145 -10.13 7.13 -24.25
CA PRO A 145 -9.22 6.87 -25.38
C PRO A 145 -8.37 5.60 -25.22
N TYR A 146 -8.39 4.95 -24.05
CA TYR A 146 -7.49 3.83 -23.71
C TYR A 146 -8.27 2.52 -23.49
N PRO A 147 -7.73 1.37 -23.92
CA PRO A 147 -8.44 0.08 -23.90
C PRO A 147 -8.32 -0.61 -22.52
N PHE A 148 -8.78 0.05 -21.47
CA PHE A 148 -8.84 -0.56 -20.14
C PHE A 148 -9.88 -1.69 -20.09
N VAL A 149 -9.54 -2.77 -19.42
CA VAL A 149 -10.38 -3.97 -19.30
C VAL A 149 -11.14 -3.97 -17.96
N THR A 150 -10.50 -3.50 -16.90
CA THR A 150 -11.11 -3.39 -15.58
C THR A 150 -12.20 -2.31 -15.58
N PRO A 151 -13.40 -2.57 -15.06
CA PRO A 151 -14.45 -1.55 -14.92
C PRO A 151 -13.97 -0.32 -14.16
N ILE A 152 -14.25 0.88 -14.71
CA ILE A 152 -13.85 2.15 -14.12
C ILE A 152 -15.06 2.97 -13.72
N THR A 153 -15.16 3.28 -12.44
CA THR A 153 -16.16 4.16 -11.84
C THR A 153 -15.54 5.51 -11.48
N MET A 154 -16.29 6.60 -11.65
CA MET A 154 -15.85 7.94 -11.27
C MET A 154 -16.53 8.35 -9.97
N ALA A 155 -15.75 8.91 -9.05
CA ALA A 155 -16.25 9.45 -7.78
C ALA A 155 -15.84 10.92 -7.60
N PRO A 156 -16.68 11.75 -6.96
CA PRO A 156 -16.33 13.14 -6.67
C PRO A 156 -15.25 13.22 -5.58
N ALA A 157 -14.31 14.13 -5.72
CA ALA A 157 -13.34 14.43 -4.68
C ALA A 157 -13.97 15.22 -3.53
N GLY A 158 -13.54 14.93 -2.29
CA GLY A 158 -13.85 15.75 -1.13
C GLY A 158 -12.91 16.96 -0.98
N ALA A 159 -13.15 17.78 0.02
CA ALA A 159 -12.32 18.96 0.32
C ALA A 159 -10.90 18.59 0.78
N THR A 160 -10.75 17.42 1.39
CA THR A 160 -9.47 16.88 1.85
C THR A 160 -9.11 15.59 1.13
N ARG A 161 -7.83 15.15 1.25
CA ARG A 161 -7.40 13.85 0.72
C ARG A 161 -8.16 12.70 1.41
N GLN A 162 -8.41 12.81 2.72
CA GLN A 162 -9.15 11.81 3.49
C GLN A 162 -10.61 11.72 3.05
N GLU A 163 -11.29 12.85 2.83
CA GLU A 163 -12.66 12.87 2.31
C GLU A 163 -12.72 12.31 0.87
N SER A 164 -11.73 12.61 0.05
CA SER A 164 -11.61 12.02 -1.29
C SER A 164 -11.43 10.51 -1.24
N ALA A 165 -10.61 10.00 -0.30
CA ALA A 165 -10.44 8.56 -0.08
C ALA A 165 -11.74 7.90 0.40
N PHE A 166 -12.47 8.56 1.30
CA PHE A 166 -13.78 8.10 1.75
C PHE A 166 -14.81 8.09 0.63
N SER A 167 -14.87 9.16 -0.17
CA SER A 167 -15.74 9.19 -1.36
C SER A 167 -15.45 8.01 -2.29
N GLY A 168 -14.17 7.75 -2.62
CA GLY A 168 -13.79 6.60 -3.43
C GLY A 168 -14.24 5.27 -2.83
N LEU A 169 -14.16 5.14 -1.51
CA LEU A 169 -14.60 3.95 -0.78
C LEU A 169 -16.12 3.73 -0.85
N GLU A 170 -16.91 4.79 -0.82
CA GLU A 170 -18.37 4.75 -0.94
C GLU A 170 -18.83 4.37 -2.36
N TYR A 171 -18.03 4.68 -3.38
CA TYR A 171 -18.30 4.32 -4.78
C TYR A 171 -17.77 2.93 -5.16
N ALA A 172 -16.87 2.36 -4.37
CA ALA A 172 -16.38 1.01 -4.57
C ALA A 172 -17.43 -0.03 -4.15
N SER A 173 -17.58 -1.11 -4.92
CA SER A 173 -18.49 -2.21 -4.60
C SER A 173 -18.11 -2.85 -3.25
N GLU A 174 -19.15 -3.16 -2.45
CA GLU A 174 -18.97 -3.79 -1.13
C GLU A 174 -18.59 -5.27 -1.21
N GLU A 175 -18.64 -5.87 -2.40
CA GLU A 175 -18.25 -7.27 -2.60
C GLU A 175 -16.75 -7.51 -2.47
N TYR A 176 -15.93 -6.46 -2.61
CA TYR A 176 -14.48 -6.57 -2.51
C TYR A 176 -14.01 -6.63 -1.05
N GLU A 177 -13.20 -7.64 -0.77
CA GLU A 177 -12.63 -7.88 0.57
C GLU A 177 -11.51 -6.87 0.91
N TYR A 178 -10.85 -6.35 -0.12
CA TYR A 178 -9.71 -5.44 0.00
C TYR A 178 -9.94 -4.17 -0.81
N VAL A 179 -9.39 -3.07 -0.30
CA VAL A 179 -9.29 -1.81 -1.03
C VAL A 179 -7.84 -1.39 -1.12
N VAL A 180 -7.45 -0.82 -2.26
CA VAL A 180 -6.12 -0.28 -2.46
C VAL A 180 -6.21 1.18 -2.86
N LEU A 181 -5.60 2.05 -2.05
CA LEU A 181 -5.53 3.50 -2.27
C LEU A 181 -4.24 3.84 -3.00
N HIS A 182 -4.35 4.67 -4.05
CA HIS A 182 -3.18 5.12 -4.80
C HIS A 182 -3.29 6.59 -5.19
N ASP A 183 -2.18 7.30 -5.03
CA ASP A 183 -2.07 8.67 -5.54
C ASP A 183 -1.95 8.64 -7.07
N GLY A 184 -2.93 9.13 -7.82
CA GLY A 184 -2.90 9.22 -9.29
C GLY A 184 -1.70 10.02 -9.83
N ALA A 185 -1.00 10.73 -8.96
CA ALA A 185 0.23 11.46 -9.27
C ALA A 185 1.51 10.63 -9.12
N ARG A 186 1.43 9.29 -9.01
CA ARG A 186 2.59 8.37 -9.01
C ARG A 186 2.55 7.43 -10.22
N PRO A 187 2.83 7.95 -11.43
CA PRO A 187 2.64 7.19 -12.67
C PRO A 187 3.65 6.05 -12.88
N LEU A 188 4.72 6.00 -12.06
CA LEU A 188 5.79 4.98 -12.18
C LEU A 188 5.58 3.76 -11.30
N ILE A 189 4.38 3.59 -10.73
CA ILE A 189 4.08 2.38 -9.96
C ILE A 189 4.08 1.16 -10.88
N ALA A 190 4.80 0.11 -10.48
CA ALA A 190 4.84 -1.13 -11.22
C ALA A 190 3.70 -2.06 -10.82
N PRO A 191 3.01 -2.74 -11.77
CA PRO A 191 1.94 -3.69 -11.48
C PRO A 191 2.38 -4.79 -10.51
N GLU A 192 3.63 -5.24 -10.61
CA GLU A 192 4.18 -6.28 -9.72
C GLU A 192 4.26 -5.81 -8.26
N LEU A 193 4.55 -4.53 -8.03
CA LEU A 193 4.59 -3.97 -6.66
C LEU A 193 3.17 -3.82 -6.09
N ILE A 194 2.19 -3.47 -6.92
CA ILE A 194 0.78 -3.44 -6.54
C ILE A 194 0.34 -4.85 -6.12
N ALA A 195 0.54 -5.84 -7.00
CA ALA A 195 0.18 -7.24 -6.74
C ALA A 195 0.92 -7.80 -5.50
N HIS A 196 2.20 -7.48 -5.34
CA HIS A 196 2.98 -7.89 -4.17
C HIS A 196 2.42 -7.31 -2.88
N THR A 197 2.05 -6.03 -2.87
CA THR A 197 1.47 -5.38 -1.67
C THR A 197 0.12 -6.00 -1.30
N ILE A 198 -0.75 -6.26 -2.27
CA ILE A 198 -2.04 -6.95 -2.07
C ILE A 198 -1.80 -8.35 -1.50
N ASN A 199 -0.90 -9.13 -2.10
CA ASN A 199 -0.61 -10.49 -1.67
C ASN A 199 0.05 -10.55 -0.28
N THR A 200 0.85 -9.56 0.09
CA THR A 200 1.44 -9.45 1.43
C THR A 200 0.36 -9.34 2.50
N LEU A 201 -0.64 -8.47 2.28
CA LEU A 201 -1.77 -8.36 3.21
C LEU A 201 -2.61 -9.65 3.24
N LYS A 202 -2.93 -10.22 2.07
CA LYS A 202 -3.71 -11.48 1.98
C LYS A 202 -3.04 -12.64 2.68
N GLY A 203 -1.71 -12.72 2.61
CA GLY A 203 -0.91 -13.76 3.26
C GLY A 203 -0.73 -13.58 4.77
N THR A 204 -1.14 -12.44 5.35
CA THR A 204 -0.92 -12.12 6.78
C THR A 204 -2.27 -11.89 7.47
N LEU A 205 -2.81 -12.95 8.09
CA LEU A 205 -4.17 -12.94 8.63
C LEU A 205 -4.39 -11.93 9.78
N ASP A 206 -3.37 -11.65 10.55
CA ASP A 206 -3.39 -10.73 11.70
C ASP A 206 -3.03 -9.29 11.34
N ALA A 207 -2.91 -8.97 10.04
CA ALA A 207 -2.68 -7.61 9.57
C ALA A 207 -3.97 -7.00 8.97
N ASP A 208 -4.15 -5.70 9.20
CA ASP A 208 -5.28 -4.91 8.73
C ASP A 208 -4.97 -4.09 7.48
N GLY A 209 -3.67 -3.83 7.25
CA GLY A 209 -3.19 -3.11 6.09
C GLY A 209 -1.75 -3.47 5.71
N ALA A 210 -1.37 -3.07 4.50
CA ALA A 210 0.01 -3.09 3.99
C ALA A 210 0.24 -1.86 3.12
N ILE A 211 1.34 -1.15 3.35
CA ILE A 211 1.68 0.05 2.59
C ILE A 211 3.05 -0.08 1.93
N VAL A 212 3.20 0.54 0.78
CA VAL A 212 4.51 0.73 0.17
C VAL A 212 5.23 1.88 0.86
N ALA A 213 6.48 1.67 1.25
CA ALA A 213 7.34 2.71 1.80
C ALA A 213 8.81 2.46 1.43
N THR A 214 9.65 3.48 1.55
CA THR A 214 11.10 3.39 1.34
C THR A 214 11.86 3.85 2.57
N PRO A 215 12.99 3.20 2.95
CA PRO A 215 13.82 3.69 4.03
C PRO A 215 14.29 5.12 3.76
N SER A 216 14.25 5.98 4.78
CA SER A 216 14.80 7.33 4.67
C SER A 216 16.32 7.27 4.54
N ILE A 217 16.86 7.92 3.49
CA ILE A 217 18.31 7.99 3.25
C ILE A 217 18.92 9.29 3.72
N ASP A 218 18.10 10.33 3.88
CA ASP A 218 18.57 11.64 4.26
C ASP A 218 19.08 11.67 5.70
N THR A 219 19.97 12.60 5.99
CA THR A 219 20.39 12.83 7.37
C THR A 219 19.33 13.62 8.10
N LEU A 220 18.49 12.90 8.86
CA LEU A 220 17.41 13.50 9.64
C LEU A 220 17.97 14.23 10.88
N LYS A 221 17.30 15.34 11.24
CA LYS A 221 17.55 16.11 12.46
C LYS A 221 16.23 16.34 13.17
N VAL A 222 16.23 16.18 14.47
CA VAL A 222 15.11 16.67 15.30
C VAL A 222 15.37 18.13 15.59
N VAL A 223 14.38 18.98 15.32
CA VAL A 223 14.47 20.44 15.50
C VAL A 223 13.37 20.88 16.45
N GLU A 224 13.76 21.57 17.53
CA GLU A 224 12.85 22.21 18.48
C GLU A 224 13.22 23.70 18.61
N ASN A 225 12.22 24.56 18.50
CA ASN A 225 12.40 26.03 18.58
C ASN A 225 13.53 26.56 17.67
N GLY A 226 13.69 26.00 16.46
CA GLY A 226 14.71 26.39 15.51
C GLY A 226 16.13 25.85 15.78
N CYS A 227 16.32 25.05 16.82
CA CYS A 227 17.59 24.44 17.18
C CYS A 227 17.59 22.93 16.95
N ILE A 228 18.74 22.38 16.49
CA ILE A 228 18.91 20.94 16.39
C ILE A 228 19.11 20.38 17.80
N VAL A 229 18.21 19.47 18.23
CA VAL A 229 18.28 18.83 19.54
C VAL A 229 18.92 17.43 19.49
N GLY A 230 19.06 16.84 18.31
CA GLY A 230 19.77 15.57 18.11
C GLY A 230 19.42 14.88 16.78
N PRO A 231 20.18 13.85 16.41
CA PRO A 231 19.82 12.97 15.31
C PRO A 231 18.87 11.88 15.83
N PRO A 232 17.76 11.59 15.11
CA PRO A 232 16.97 10.40 15.40
C PRO A 232 17.68 9.14 14.91
N ASP A 233 17.24 7.96 15.37
CA ASP A 233 17.66 6.70 14.76
C ASP A 233 17.01 6.57 13.37
N ARG A 234 17.77 6.87 12.31
CA ARG A 234 17.29 6.86 10.93
C ARG A 234 16.73 5.51 10.51
N ARG A 235 17.14 4.39 11.12
CA ARG A 235 16.73 3.04 10.73
C ARG A 235 15.23 2.79 10.90
N VAL A 236 14.57 3.54 11.77
CA VAL A 236 13.13 3.42 12.03
C VAL A 236 12.27 4.38 11.19
N PHE A 237 12.88 5.24 10.36
CA PHE A 237 12.16 6.21 9.54
C PHE A 237 12.04 5.74 8.10
N TRP A 238 10.80 5.63 7.66
CA TRP A 238 10.44 5.25 6.30
C TRP A 238 9.56 6.32 5.68
N ASN A 239 9.74 6.54 4.38
CA ASN A 239 8.91 7.48 3.62
C ASN A 239 7.74 6.70 3.03
N ALA A 240 6.54 6.95 3.55
CA ALA A 240 5.31 6.32 3.06
C ALA A 240 5.04 6.72 1.60
N GLN A 241 4.66 5.73 0.82
CA GLN A 241 4.22 5.87 -0.56
C GLN A 241 2.83 5.24 -0.71
N THR A 242 2.33 5.21 -1.92
CA THR A 242 1.20 4.38 -2.32
C THR A 242 1.65 3.41 -3.41
N PRO A 243 1.02 2.21 -3.54
CA PRO A 243 -0.28 1.82 -2.99
C PRO A 243 -0.26 1.56 -1.48
N GLN A 244 -1.43 1.79 -0.87
CA GLN A 244 -1.75 1.41 0.51
C GLN A 244 -2.97 0.49 0.45
N VAL A 245 -2.84 -0.73 0.92
CA VAL A 245 -3.86 -1.79 0.82
C VAL A 245 -4.43 -2.07 2.20
N PHE A 246 -5.74 -2.20 2.30
CA PHE A 246 -6.44 -2.44 3.55
C PHE A 246 -7.54 -3.49 3.39
N ARG A 247 -7.89 -4.17 4.49
CA ARG A 247 -9.14 -4.92 4.57
C ARG A 247 -10.30 -3.93 4.51
N ALA A 248 -11.19 -4.06 3.52
CA ALA A 248 -12.25 -3.08 3.26
C ALA A 248 -13.10 -2.79 4.49
N GLY A 249 -13.53 -3.82 5.23
CA GLY A 249 -14.33 -3.64 6.45
C GLY A 249 -13.59 -2.90 7.58
N VAL A 250 -12.27 -3.09 7.71
CA VAL A 250 -11.46 -2.35 8.70
C VAL A 250 -11.33 -0.89 8.29
N TYR A 251 -11.05 -0.65 7.01
CA TYR A 251 -10.88 0.70 6.48
C TYR A 251 -12.17 1.52 6.56
N ARG A 252 -13.36 0.92 6.29
CA ARG A 252 -14.66 1.57 6.51
C ARG A 252 -14.85 1.98 7.97
N ARG A 253 -14.55 1.09 8.93
CA ARG A 253 -14.63 1.42 10.36
C ARG A 253 -13.66 2.52 10.76
N ALA A 254 -12.44 2.54 10.20
CA ALA A 254 -11.43 3.55 10.49
C ALA A 254 -11.90 4.95 10.05
N HIS A 255 -12.49 5.07 8.86
CA HIS A 255 -13.10 6.30 8.38
C HIS A 255 -14.28 6.75 9.27
N ALA A 256 -15.18 5.84 9.64
CA ALA A 256 -16.31 6.17 10.50
C ALA A 256 -15.85 6.69 11.88
N SER A 257 -14.84 6.07 12.49
CA SER A 257 -14.24 6.54 13.76
C SER A 257 -13.59 7.91 13.58
N ALA A 258 -12.76 8.09 12.55
CA ALA A 258 -12.10 9.35 12.26
C ALA A 258 -13.13 10.50 12.08
N LEU A 259 -14.21 10.24 11.34
CA LEU A 259 -15.29 11.22 11.13
C LEU A 259 -15.97 11.59 12.44
N SER A 260 -16.31 10.60 13.29
CA SER A 260 -16.98 10.84 14.57
C SER A 260 -16.14 11.64 15.57
N GLU A 261 -14.82 11.54 15.47
CA GLU A 261 -13.86 12.17 16.36
C GLU A 261 -13.24 13.45 15.77
N GLY A 262 -13.58 13.83 14.54
CA GLY A 262 -12.98 14.95 13.83
C GLY A 262 -11.47 14.77 13.55
N PHE A 263 -11.01 13.52 13.45
CA PHE A 263 -9.61 13.22 13.23
C PHE A 263 -9.25 13.31 11.74
N VAL A 264 -8.13 13.96 11.45
CA VAL A 264 -7.54 14.03 10.11
C VAL A 264 -6.19 13.34 10.13
N GLY A 265 -6.09 12.24 9.39
CA GLY A 265 -4.86 11.46 9.23
C GLY A 265 -3.87 12.11 8.28
N THR A 266 -2.60 11.76 8.40
CA THR A 266 -1.54 12.18 7.45
C THR A 266 -1.60 11.40 6.14
N ASP A 267 -2.04 10.12 6.22
CA ASP A 267 -2.28 9.21 5.10
C ASP A 267 -3.38 8.20 5.51
N ASP A 268 -3.68 7.23 4.64
CA ASP A 268 -4.74 6.26 4.91
C ASP A 268 -4.36 5.26 6.00
N SER A 269 -3.06 4.91 6.12
CA SER A 269 -2.59 4.00 7.16
C SER A 269 -2.78 4.54 8.57
N SER A 270 -2.66 5.86 8.74
CA SER A 270 -2.82 6.53 10.04
C SER A 270 -4.21 6.35 10.64
N LEU A 271 -5.25 6.13 9.81
CA LEU A 271 -6.60 5.82 10.28
C LEU A 271 -6.67 4.42 10.90
N ILE A 272 -5.98 3.45 10.30
CA ILE A 272 -5.90 2.07 10.80
C ILE A 272 -5.07 2.02 12.08
N GLU A 273 -3.91 2.68 12.10
CA GLU A 273 -3.01 2.77 13.24
C GLU A 273 -3.72 3.38 14.46
N ARG A 274 -4.56 4.40 14.24
CA ARG A 274 -5.38 5.01 15.30
C ARG A 274 -6.35 4.02 15.96
N LEU A 275 -6.89 3.08 15.21
CA LEU A 275 -7.73 2.00 15.76
C LEU A 275 -6.92 0.88 16.44
N GLY A 276 -5.59 1.00 16.52
CA GLY A 276 -4.69 -0.05 17.01
C GLY A 276 -4.50 -1.19 16.01
N GLY A 277 -4.87 -0.98 14.75
CA GLY A 277 -4.70 -1.96 13.69
C GLY A 277 -3.24 -2.14 13.28
N LYS A 278 -2.92 -3.33 12.78
CA LYS A 278 -1.58 -3.71 12.34
C LYS A 278 -1.39 -3.42 10.85
N VAL A 279 -0.45 -2.52 10.52
CA VAL A 279 -0.10 -2.18 9.14
C VAL A 279 1.31 -2.66 8.83
N LEU A 280 1.45 -3.43 7.75
CA LEU A 280 2.72 -3.96 7.26
C LEU A 280 3.39 -2.95 6.33
N VAL A 281 4.72 -2.99 6.27
CA VAL A 281 5.51 -2.21 5.32
C VAL A 281 6.04 -3.13 4.23
N VAL A 282 5.78 -2.77 2.97
CA VAL A 282 6.37 -3.39 1.78
C VAL A 282 7.39 -2.41 1.22
N GLU A 283 8.62 -2.86 1.01
CA GLU A 283 9.67 -2.00 0.50
C GLU A 283 9.40 -1.62 -0.96
N GLY A 284 9.27 -0.31 -1.19
CA GLY A 284 9.05 0.29 -2.49
C GLY A 284 10.33 0.70 -3.20
N LYS A 285 10.14 1.28 -4.39
CA LYS A 285 11.23 1.87 -5.16
C LYS A 285 11.18 3.40 -5.03
N ARG A 286 12.35 4.04 -5.00
CA ARG A 286 12.46 5.51 -5.02
C ARG A 286 11.96 6.10 -6.32
N SER A 287 12.05 5.32 -7.42
CA SER A 287 11.47 5.72 -8.70
C SER A 287 9.94 5.88 -8.67
N ASN A 288 9.24 5.33 -7.66
CA ASN A 288 7.81 5.57 -7.46
C ASN A 288 7.56 6.98 -6.89
N ILE A 289 8.08 7.99 -7.57
CA ILE A 289 7.98 9.41 -7.20
C ILE A 289 6.55 9.93 -7.42
N LYS A 290 6.19 10.94 -6.63
CA LYS A 290 4.92 11.65 -6.76
C LYS A 290 5.17 12.99 -7.45
N LEU A 291 4.54 13.25 -8.58
CA LEU A 291 4.54 14.58 -9.19
C LEU A 291 4.01 15.61 -8.19
N THR A 292 4.87 16.42 -7.65
CA THR A 292 4.54 17.40 -6.62
C THR A 292 4.98 18.82 -7.01
N VAL A 293 6.16 18.92 -7.58
CA VAL A 293 6.79 20.17 -8.04
C VAL A 293 7.18 20.05 -9.51
N PRO A 294 7.40 21.17 -10.22
CA PRO A 294 7.74 21.12 -11.65
C PRO A 294 8.99 20.28 -11.97
N GLU A 295 9.94 20.20 -11.08
CA GLU A 295 11.18 19.44 -11.24
C GLU A 295 10.93 17.94 -11.39
N ASP A 296 9.89 17.41 -10.73
CA ASP A 296 9.49 16.00 -10.82
C ASP A 296 9.07 15.62 -12.25
N TYR A 297 8.54 16.58 -13.01
CA TYR A 297 8.04 16.36 -14.37
C TYR A 297 9.15 15.88 -15.32
N ALA A 298 10.32 16.51 -15.27
CA ALA A 298 11.45 16.12 -16.10
C ALA A 298 11.90 14.68 -15.80
N MET A 299 11.96 14.32 -14.52
CA MET A 299 12.32 12.96 -14.10
C MET A 299 11.30 11.91 -14.56
N LEU A 300 10.01 12.22 -14.48
CA LEU A 300 8.94 11.34 -14.93
C LEU A 300 8.98 11.12 -16.45
N ASN A 301 9.14 12.18 -17.24
CA ASN A 301 9.28 12.06 -18.69
C ASN A 301 10.50 11.22 -19.09
N MET A 302 11.63 11.43 -18.45
CA MET A 302 12.83 10.59 -18.70
C MET A 302 12.59 9.12 -18.37
N SER A 303 11.89 8.85 -17.28
CA SER A 303 11.65 7.46 -16.82
C SER A 303 10.62 6.71 -17.68
N LEU A 304 9.60 7.39 -18.21
CA LEU A 304 8.55 6.82 -19.06
C LEU A 304 8.89 6.91 -20.57
N GLY A 305 9.77 7.81 -20.95
CA GLY A 305 10.22 7.97 -22.34
C GLY A 305 11.25 6.92 -22.79
N VAL A 306 11.90 6.26 -21.86
CA VAL A 306 12.78 5.12 -22.15
C VAL A 306 11.94 3.85 -22.02
N GLN A 307 11.27 3.45 -23.10
CA GLN A 307 10.77 2.06 -23.18
C GLN A 307 12.01 1.18 -23.44
N PRO A 308 12.27 0.15 -22.63
CA PRO A 308 13.22 -0.87 -23.04
C PRO A 308 12.65 -1.62 -24.23
N ASP A 309 13.45 -1.71 -25.30
CA ASP A 309 13.18 -2.52 -26.49
C ASP A 309 12.98 -4.01 -26.12
#